data_a4001551c93dc02be1c3191aeee8e599
#
_entry.id   a4001551c93dc02be1c3191aeee8e599
#
_cell.length_a   1.000
_cell.length_b   1.000
_cell.length_c   1.000
_cell.angle_alpha   90.00
_cell.angle_beta   90.00
_cell.angle_gamma   90.00
#
_symmetry.space_group_name_H-M   'P 1'
#
loop_
_entity.id
_entity.type
_entity.pdbx_description
1 polymer ?
#
loop_
_entity_poly.entity_id
_entity_poly.type
_entity_poly.pdbx_seq_one_letter_code
_entity_poly.pdbx_strand_id
1 'polypeptide(L)'
;HEGGILEQQMLDVVNEAGASLIGPNCIGLMNMNYHGVFTQPIPEFHPDGVDFISSSGGTALFIIESALTKGLRFSSVWSVGNSKQNGVEDILEYMDRNFDPVLDSKIKMLYIEQIKQPDKLLYHASSLIRKGCKIAAIKAGSTESGKRAASSHTGAIASSDSAVEALFRKAGIVRCFSREELTTVASIFTLKDVKGKNCAIVTHAGGPAVMLADALSKGRLNVPSLEGPIADELKSKLYPGAAVGNPIDIIGTGTPEHLATAIDFCENRFDNVDLMMVIFGSPGLVKLYDTYEVLHKKMEECKKPIFPILPSIVTAGPEVKSFVKKGHVNFSDEVTLGTALSRVINTPKPMSTDIQLYGVDVPEVRRIIDRLPGSGYLNPEEVRTLLRAANIPLVEEYASDDRDALLAFAKKVKYPVVAKVVGPVHKSDIGGVALNIRGEEHLLFEYERMMRLPGVTGIMVQPMLKGQELFLGAKYEDRFGHVVLCGLGGIFVEVLKDVSYGLAPLSYDETYSMIRSLRGYPIIKGTRGQKGIDEQQYADIIVRLSTLLRFASEIKEMDINPLVATDRGLFAVDARIRIEK
;
A
#
# COMPACT_ATOMS: atom_id res chain seq x y z
N HIS A 1 0.43 36.32 -9.25
CA HIS A 1 -0.75 36.63 -10.06
C HIS A 1 -0.38 36.80 -11.54
N GLU A 2 0.65 37.60 -11.84
CA GLU A 2 1.11 37.91 -13.21
C GLU A 2 1.69 36.66 -13.92
N GLY A 3 2.53 35.87 -13.24
CA GLY A 3 3.09 34.63 -13.79
C GLY A 3 2.03 33.60 -14.20
N GLY A 4 0.93 33.48 -13.44
CA GLY A 4 -0.17 32.57 -13.79
C GLY A 4 -0.94 33.02 -15.05
N ILE A 5 -1.02 34.32 -15.31
CA ILE A 5 -1.63 34.86 -16.54
C ILE A 5 -0.73 34.54 -17.74
N LEU A 6 0.58 34.76 -17.61
CA LEU A 6 1.53 34.45 -18.68
C LEU A 6 1.58 32.95 -18.98
N GLU A 7 1.53 32.09 -17.96
CA GLU A 7 1.43 30.63 -18.15
C GLU A 7 0.16 30.25 -18.92
N GLN A 8 -0.98 30.90 -18.63
CA GLN A 8 -2.22 30.60 -19.33
C GLN A 8 -2.16 31.05 -20.79
N GLN A 9 -1.66 32.25 -21.06
CA GLN A 9 -1.46 32.76 -22.42
C GLN A 9 -0.54 31.85 -23.24
N MET A 10 0.56 31.38 -22.64
CA MET A 10 1.45 30.42 -23.27
C MET A 10 0.72 29.10 -23.61
N LEU A 11 -0.08 28.59 -22.68
CA LEU A 11 -0.85 27.37 -22.89
C LEU A 11 -1.87 27.52 -24.01
N ASP A 12 -2.56 28.66 -24.10
CA ASP A 12 -3.53 28.93 -25.14
C ASP A 12 -2.87 28.90 -26.54
N VAL A 13 -1.72 29.53 -26.71
CA VAL A 13 -0.95 29.50 -27.97
C VAL A 13 -0.46 28.08 -28.29
N VAL A 14 0.01 27.32 -27.33
CA VAL A 14 0.43 25.92 -27.53
C VAL A 14 -0.73 25.04 -27.98
N ASN A 15 -1.90 25.22 -27.37
CA ASN A 15 -3.11 24.47 -27.72
C ASN A 15 -3.62 24.84 -29.12
N GLU A 16 -3.63 26.13 -29.48
CA GLU A 16 -4.02 26.61 -30.83
C GLU A 16 -3.09 26.04 -31.91
N ALA A 17 -1.80 25.90 -31.60
CA ALA A 17 -0.82 25.31 -32.52
C ALA A 17 -0.88 23.77 -32.58
N GLY A 18 -1.70 23.12 -31.79
CA GLY A 18 -1.74 21.66 -31.67
C GLY A 18 -0.43 21.06 -31.15
N ALA A 19 0.37 21.87 -30.43
CA ALA A 19 1.65 21.46 -29.86
C ALA A 19 1.50 20.92 -28.42
N SER A 20 2.56 20.28 -27.91
CA SER A 20 2.61 19.77 -26.54
C SER A 20 3.63 20.54 -25.70
N LEU A 21 3.20 20.96 -24.50
CA LEU A 21 4.04 21.64 -23.52
C LEU A 21 4.44 20.71 -22.41
N ILE A 22 5.74 20.57 -22.17
CA ILE A 22 6.33 19.96 -20.97
C ILE A 22 6.91 21.07 -20.08
N GLY A 23 6.49 21.12 -18.83
CA GLY A 23 6.86 22.18 -17.89
C GLY A 23 5.69 23.14 -17.63
N PRO A 24 5.95 24.43 -17.26
CA PRO A 24 7.27 25.06 -17.03
C PRO A 24 8.00 24.56 -15.78
N ASN A 25 9.12 25.20 -15.43
CA ASN A 25 9.94 24.86 -14.27
C ASN A 25 10.38 23.38 -14.27
N CYS A 26 10.96 22.94 -15.38
CA CYS A 26 11.46 21.58 -15.59
C CYS A 26 12.90 21.61 -16.11
N ILE A 27 13.62 20.48 -16.02
CA ILE A 27 14.97 20.35 -16.59
C ILE A 27 14.97 19.90 -18.05
N GLY A 28 13.83 19.42 -18.55
CA GLY A 28 13.67 18.97 -19.92
C GLY A 28 13.46 17.45 -20.07
N LEU A 29 13.71 16.96 -21.27
CA LEU A 29 13.53 15.59 -21.70
C LEU A 29 14.86 15.01 -22.19
N MET A 30 15.16 13.77 -21.80
CA MET A 30 16.28 12.99 -22.28
C MET A 30 15.85 11.57 -22.65
N ASN A 31 16.36 11.08 -23.77
CA ASN A 31 16.28 9.67 -24.19
C ASN A 31 17.47 9.33 -25.10
N MET A 32 17.49 8.13 -25.67
CA MET A 32 18.57 7.67 -26.53
C MET A 32 18.87 8.60 -27.72
N ASN A 33 17.88 9.32 -28.24
CA ASN A 33 17.98 10.13 -29.46
C ASN A 33 17.93 11.64 -29.20
N TYR A 34 17.56 12.06 -27.99
CA TYR A 34 17.33 13.48 -27.68
C TYR A 34 17.76 13.83 -26.25
N HIS A 35 18.57 14.86 -26.10
CA HIS A 35 19.07 15.37 -24.82
C HIS A 35 18.72 16.86 -24.67
N GLY A 36 17.44 17.18 -24.68
CA GLY A 36 16.93 18.55 -24.52
C GLY A 36 16.93 19.01 -23.05
N VAL A 37 18.12 19.13 -22.46
CA VAL A 37 18.34 19.49 -21.05
C VAL A 37 19.48 20.51 -20.93
N PHE A 38 19.48 21.24 -19.82
CA PHE A 38 20.55 22.22 -19.48
C PHE A 38 21.33 21.86 -18.22
N THR A 39 21.20 20.62 -17.73
CA THR A 39 21.77 20.16 -16.46
C THR A 39 22.59 18.88 -16.64
N GLN A 40 23.30 18.49 -15.58
CA GLN A 40 24.04 17.24 -15.47
C GLN A 40 23.66 16.53 -14.16
N PRO A 41 23.85 15.19 -14.02
CA PRO A 41 24.44 14.30 -15.04
C PRO A 41 23.48 13.94 -16.17
N ILE A 42 24.01 13.70 -17.37
CA ILE A 42 23.29 13.02 -18.46
C ILE A 42 23.67 11.54 -18.35
N PRO A 43 22.72 10.63 -18.03
CA PRO A 43 23.00 9.21 -17.92
C PRO A 43 23.27 8.58 -19.30
N GLU A 44 23.95 7.44 -19.30
CA GLU A 44 23.98 6.58 -20.49
C GLU A 44 22.60 5.93 -20.66
N PHE A 45 22.04 6.06 -21.88
CA PHE A 45 20.72 5.52 -22.19
C PHE A 45 20.82 4.13 -22.81
N HIS A 46 19.87 3.26 -22.42
CA HIS A 46 19.78 1.89 -22.89
C HIS A 46 18.32 1.48 -23.04
N PRO A 47 17.94 0.71 -24.10
CA PRO A 47 16.53 0.32 -24.30
C PRO A 47 15.91 -0.40 -23.10
N ASP A 48 16.68 -1.28 -22.44
CA ASP A 48 16.24 -2.01 -21.22
C ASP A 48 16.37 -1.18 -19.93
N GLY A 49 16.78 0.09 -20.02
CA GLY A 49 16.89 0.99 -18.89
C GLY A 49 15.52 1.37 -18.31
N VAL A 50 15.52 2.27 -17.34
CA VAL A 50 14.31 2.73 -16.66
C VAL A 50 13.77 3.98 -17.35
N ASP A 51 12.46 4.09 -17.54
CA ASP A 51 11.81 5.36 -17.82
C ASP A 51 11.54 6.08 -16.49
N PHE A 52 12.06 7.29 -16.38
CA PHE A 52 11.89 8.11 -15.19
C PHE A 52 11.08 9.37 -15.48
N ILE A 53 9.96 9.53 -14.77
CA ILE A 53 9.08 10.69 -14.88
C ILE A 53 9.10 11.45 -13.55
N SER A 54 9.41 12.75 -13.59
CA SER A 54 9.58 13.57 -12.38
C SER A 54 8.84 14.90 -12.47
N SER A 55 8.06 15.23 -11.44
CA SER A 55 7.47 16.55 -11.24
C SER A 55 8.48 17.61 -10.77
N SER A 56 9.69 17.21 -10.37
CA SER A 56 10.72 18.13 -9.86
C SER A 56 12.05 17.93 -10.59
N GLY A 57 12.58 18.99 -11.18
CA GLY A 57 13.87 18.97 -11.87
C GLY A 57 15.04 18.68 -10.93
N GLY A 58 15.14 19.42 -9.82
CA GLY A 58 16.23 19.24 -8.85
C GLY A 58 16.22 17.86 -8.20
N THR A 59 15.04 17.36 -7.81
CA THR A 59 14.91 16.02 -7.24
C THR A 59 15.24 14.94 -8.28
N ALA A 60 14.92 15.17 -9.55
CA ALA A 60 15.26 14.24 -10.62
C ALA A 60 16.77 14.01 -10.71
N LEU A 61 17.58 15.06 -10.64
CA LEU A 61 19.04 14.94 -10.68
C LEU A 61 19.58 14.09 -9.53
N PHE A 62 19.12 14.33 -8.31
CA PHE A 62 19.55 13.54 -7.14
C PHE A 62 19.10 12.06 -7.22
N ILE A 63 17.95 11.78 -7.83
CA ILE A 63 17.48 10.40 -8.07
C ILE A 63 18.36 9.74 -9.13
N ILE A 64 18.70 10.44 -10.22
CA ILE A 64 19.59 9.94 -11.27
C ILE A 64 20.96 9.60 -10.68
N GLU A 65 21.57 10.49 -9.90
CA GLU A 65 22.86 10.22 -9.25
C GLU A 65 22.81 8.99 -8.34
N SER A 66 21.78 8.87 -7.50
CA SER A 66 21.58 7.69 -6.65
C SER A 66 21.41 6.39 -7.48
N ALA A 67 20.70 6.46 -8.58
CA ALA A 67 20.49 5.32 -9.47
C ALA A 67 21.79 4.88 -10.16
N LEU A 68 22.56 5.82 -10.68
CA LEU A 68 23.84 5.54 -11.38
C LEU A 68 24.86 4.85 -10.46
N THR A 69 24.88 5.21 -9.17
CA THR A 69 25.77 4.55 -8.19
C THR A 69 25.45 3.09 -7.97
N LYS A 70 24.21 2.68 -8.23
CA LYS A 70 23.73 1.28 -8.16
C LYS A 70 23.92 0.51 -9.47
N GLY A 71 24.32 1.18 -10.55
CA GLY A 71 24.41 0.57 -11.89
C GLY A 71 23.08 0.56 -12.65
N LEU A 72 22.08 1.29 -12.18
CA LEU A 72 20.80 1.40 -12.88
C LEU A 72 20.98 2.25 -14.15
N ARG A 73 20.47 1.76 -15.28
CA ARG A 73 20.48 2.45 -16.58
C ARG A 73 19.14 3.08 -16.87
N PHE A 74 19.11 4.09 -17.71
CA PHE A 74 17.89 4.79 -18.10
C PHE A 74 17.54 4.53 -19.57
N SER A 75 16.26 4.46 -19.89
CA SER A 75 15.72 4.49 -21.24
C SER A 75 15.29 5.90 -21.63
N SER A 76 14.58 6.56 -20.71
CA SER A 76 14.20 7.96 -20.85
C SER A 76 14.06 8.66 -19.50
N VAL A 77 14.17 10.00 -19.52
CA VAL A 77 13.92 10.87 -18.35
C VAL A 77 13.01 12.00 -18.79
N TRP A 78 11.87 12.15 -18.11
CA TRP A 78 10.85 13.14 -18.38
C TRP A 78 10.67 14.05 -17.17
N SER A 79 11.18 15.28 -17.23
CA SER A 79 10.93 16.27 -16.19
C SER A 79 9.72 17.12 -16.58
N VAL A 80 8.57 16.89 -15.93
CA VAL A 80 7.32 17.58 -16.26
C VAL A 80 7.11 18.88 -15.48
N GLY A 81 7.95 19.17 -14.48
CA GLY A 81 7.91 20.40 -13.70
C GLY A 81 6.53 20.70 -13.11
N ASN A 82 6.05 21.94 -13.24
CA ASN A 82 4.74 22.39 -12.76
C ASN A 82 3.56 21.75 -13.51
N SER A 83 3.83 21.00 -14.58
CA SER A 83 2.82 20.23 -15.34
C SER A 83 1.62 21.08 -15.80
N LYS A 84 1.87 22.21 -16.44
CA LYS A 84 0.78 23.11 -16.82
C LYS A 84 -0.20 22.46 -17.81
N GLN A 85 0.32 21.75 -18.81
CA GLN A 85 -0.45 20.96 -19.76
C GLN A 85 -0.26 19.46 -19.50
N ASN A 86 0.97 18.96 -19.60
CA ASN A 86 1.29 17.55 -19.47
C ASN A 86 1.91 17.25 -18.10
N GLY A 87 1.29 16.39 -17.32
CA GLY A 87 1.78 15.88 -16.04
C GLY A 87 2.30 14.44 -16.12
N VAL A 88 2.54 13.83 -14.97
CA VAL A 88 2.98 12.43 -14.87
C VAL A 88 1.96 11.49 -15.52
N GLU A 89 0.67 11.76 -15.31
CA GLU A 89 -0.45 11.00 -15.84
C GLU A 89 -0.50 11.01 -17.37
N ASP A 90 -0.17 12.15 -17.99
CA ASP A 90 -0.17 12.32 -19.44
C ASP A 90 1.01 11.61 -20.09
N ILE A 91 2.18 11.62 -19.44
CA ILE A 91 3.33 10.85 -19.91
C ILE A 91 3.08 9.35 -19.79
N LEU A 92 2.45 8.89 -18.70
CA LEU A 92 2.05 7.48 -18.57
C LEU A 92 1.02 7.08 -19.62
N GLU A 93 0.04 7.94 -19.92
CA GLU A 93 -0.91 7.72 -21.03
C GLU A 93 -0.17 7.57 -22.36
N TYR A 94 0.76 8.47 -22.67
CA TYR A 94 1.58 8.39 -23.88
C TYR A 94 2.34 7.06 -23.96
N MET A 95 3.01 6.68 -22.88
CA MET A 95 3.75 5.41 -22.81
C MET A 95 2.83 4.20 -22.94
N ASP A 96 1.65 4.21 -22.31
CA ASP A 96 0.71 3.09 -22.36
C ASP A 96 0.09 2.89 -23.74
N ARG A 97 -0.29 3.98 -24.40
CA ARG A 97 -0.89 3.94 -25.75
C ARG A 97 0.07 3.49 -26.84
N ASN A 98 1.36 3.82 -26.68
CA ASN A 98 2.40 3.52 -27.66
C ASN A 98 3.29 2.34 -27.24
N PHE A 99 2.93 1.60 -26.20
CA PHE A 99 3.79 0.57 -25.61
C PHE A 99 4.04 -0.61 -26.54
N ASP A 100 5.30 -0.82 -26.91
CA ASP A 100 5.79 -2.02 -27.58
C ASP A 100 6.48 -2.94 -26.56
N PRO A 101 5.98 -4.18 -26.33
CA PRO A 101 6.54 -5.08 -25.32
C PRO A 101 7.95 -5.59 -25.65
N VAL A 102 8.45 -5.40 -26.87
CA VAL A 102 9.78 -5.81 -27.32
C VAL A 102 10.78 -4.67 -27.25
N LEU A 103 10.36 -3.46 -27.62
CA LEU A 103 11.25 -2.30 -27.79
C LEU A 103 11.30 -1.40 -26.56
N ASP A 104 10.20 -1.30 -25.81
CA ASP A 104 10.07 -0.33 -24.74
C ASP A 104 10.52 -0.88 -23.37
N SER A 105 11.05 0.02 -22.56
CA SER A 105 11.37 -0.25 -21.16
C SER A 105 10.16 -0.79 -20.39
N LYS A 106 10.38 -1.81 -19.59
CA LYS A 106 9.35 -2.39 -18.69
C LYS A 106 9.38 -1.82 -17.27
N ILE A 107 10.27 -0.88 -16.99
CA ILE A 107 10.43 -0.31 -15.64
C ILE A 107 10.15 1.18 -15.67
N LYS A 108 9.22 1.62 -14.83
CA LYS A 108 8.87 3.05 -14.70
C LYS A 108 9.14 3.50 -13.27
N MET A 109 9.89 4.59 -13.13
CA MET A 109 10.07 5.31 -11.87
C MET A 109 9.30 6.62 -11.92
N LEU A 110 8.58 6.95 -10.84
CA LEU A 110 7.79 8.17 -10.75
C LEU A 110 8.17 8.97 -9.51
N TYR A 111 8.39 10.28 -9.69
CA TYR A 111 8.41 11.23 -8.61
C TYR A 111 7.28 12.23 -8.80
N ILE A 112 6.29 12.21 -7.93
CA ILE A 112 5.01 12.91 -8.07
C ILE A 112 4.83 13.91 -6.95
N GLU A 113 4.64 15.19 -7.26
CA GLU A 113 4.28 16.22 -6.28
C GLU A 113 2.77 16.43 -6.20
N GLN A 114 2.07 16.31 -7.33
CA GLN A 114 0.60 16.42 -7.41
C GLN A 114 0.04 15.38 -8.36
N ILE A 115 -1.09 14.80 -7.99
CA ILE A 115 -1.92 13.96 -8.87
C ILE A 115 -3.14 14.82 -9.25
N LYS A 116 -3.22 15.22 -10.52
CA LYS A 116 -4.31 16.07 -11.04
C LYS A 116 -5.49 15.24 -11.53
N GLN A 117 -5.19 14.09 -12.15
CA GLN A 117 -6.16 13.19 -12.75
C GLN A 117 -5.96 11.75 -12.22
N PRO A 118 -6.47 11.44 -10.99
CA PRO A 118 -6.26 10.13 -10.36
C PRO A 118 -6.76 8.96 -11.21
N ASP A 119 -7.92 9.10 -11.87
CA ASP A 119 -8.49 8.05 -12.73
C ASP A 119 -7.60 7.75 -13.93
N LYS A 120 -7.00 8.78 -14.55
CA LYS A 120 -6.04 8.63 -15.64
C LYS A 120 -4.79 7.89 -15.18
N LEU A 121 -4.22 8.31 -14.03
CA LEU A 121 -3.07 7.64 -13.42
C LEU A 121 -3.38 6.16 -13.13
N LEU A 122 -4.52 5.89 -12.50
CA LEU A 122 -4.98 4.54 -12.18
C LEU A 122 -5.11 3.68 -13.44
N TYR A 123 -5.78 4.19 -14.47
CA TYR A 123 -6.05 3.46 -15.70
C TYR A 123 -4.75 3.08 -16.43
N HIS A 124 -3.89 4.07 -16.73
CA HIS A 124 -2.69 3.85 -17.53
C HIS A 124 -1.59 3.12 -16.77
N ALA A 125 -1.42 3.36 -15.47
CA ALA A 125 -0.48 2.58 -14.66
C ALA A 125 -0.91 1.11 -14.56
N SER A 126 -2.19 0.85 -14.29
CA SER A 126 -2.73 -0.51 -14.25
C SER A 126 -2.61 -1.23 -15.60
N SER A 127 -2.86 -0.52 -16.70
CA SER A 127 -2.71 -1.04 -18.07
C SER A 127 -1.26 -1.44 -18.35
N LEU A 128 -0.30 -0.56 -18.09
CA LEU A 128 1.13 -0.84 -18.27
C LEU A 128 1.57 -2.04 -17.42
N ILE A 129 1.12 -2.14 -16.17
CA ILE A 129 1.49 -3.26 -15.30
C ILE A 129 0.90 -4.58 -15.82
N ARG A 130 -0.34 -4.59 -16.35
CA ARG A 130 -0.92 -5.78 -17.02
C ARG A 130 -0.16 -6.16 -18.30
N LYS A 131 0.42 -5.20 -18.99
CA LYS A 131 1.31 -5.42 -20.15
C LYS A 131 2.70 -5.92 -19.76
N GLY A 132 2.98 -6.08 -18.46
CA GLY A 132 4.25 -6.60 -17.93
C GLY A 132 5.23 -5.54 -17.44
N CYS A 133 4.84 -4.27 -17.39
CA CYS A 133 5.64 -3.24 -16.76
C CYS A 133 5.63 -3.34 -15.23
N LYS A 134 6.64 -2.76 -14.60
CA LYS A 134 6.78 -2.60 -13.15
C LYS A 134 6.90 -1.11 -12.84
N ILE A 135 6.12 -0.61 -11.89
CA ILE A 135 6.07 0.83 -11.60
C ILE A 135 6.37 1.05 -10.11
N ALA A 136 7.32 1.93 -9.82
CA ALA A 136 7.63 2.41 -8.48
C ALA A 136 7.43 3.92 -8.41
N ALA A 137 6.87 4.42 -7.31
CA ALA A 137 6.58 5.84 -7.18
C ALA A 137 6.84 6.41 -5.80
N ILE A 138 7.37 7.64 -5.75
CA ILE A 138 7.30 8.52 -4.60
C ILE A 138 6.19 9.54 -4.85
N LYS A 139 5.30 9.73 -3.85
CA LYS A 139 4.42 10.88 -3.76
C LYS A 139 4.91 11.80 -2.64
N ALA A 140 5.39 12.97 -3.00
CA ALA A 140 5.87 13.97 -2.04
C ALA A 140 4.70 14.57 -1.23
N GLY A 141 4.97 15.00 0.02
CA GLY A 141 3.96 15.61 0.89
C GLY A 141 2.99 14.61 1.50
N SER A 142 3.50 13.51 2.08
CA SER A 142 2.69 12.46 2.75
C SER A 142 2.23 12.86 4.16
N THR A 143 2.90 13.79 4.81
CA THR A 143 2.56 14.30 6.16
C THR A 143 2.04 15.73 6.10
N GLU A 144 1.38 16.21 7.15
CA GLU A 144 0.89 17.60 7.21
C GLU A 144 2.04 18.61 7.05
N SER A 145 3.20 18.35 7.64
CA SER A 145 4.38 19.20 7.45
C SER A 145 4.91 19.14 6.02
N GLY A 146 4.95 17.93 5.44
CA GLY A 146 5.33 17.72 4.05
C GLY A 146 4.35 18.36 3.07
N LYS A 147 3.05 18.31 3.34
CA LYS A 147 2.03 18.99 2.54
C LYS A 147 2.20 20.50 2.54
N ARG A 148 2.43 21.11 3.72
CA ARG A 148 2.71 22.56 3.81
C ARG A 148 3.97 22.94 3.03
N ALA A 149 5.04 22.15 3.13
CA ALA A 149 6.28 22.39 2.39
C ALA A 149 6.04 22.29 0.86
N ALA A 150 5.36 21.24 0.40
CA ALA A 150 5.03 21.07 -1.02
C ALA A 150 4.13 22.20 -1.55
N SER A 151 3.09 22.60 -0.79
CA SER A 151 2.20 23.69 -1.17
C SER A 151 2.93 25.04 -1.25
N SER A 152 3.87 25.30 -0.34
CA SER A 152 4.69 26.52 -0.37
C SER A 152 5.63 26.56 -1.57
N HIS A 153 6.10 25.39 -2.02
CA HIS A 153 7.04 25.27 -3.14
C HIS A 153 6.34 25.33 -4.51
N THR A 154 5.16 24.69 -4.64
CA THR A 154 4.48 24.51 -5.94
C THR A 154 3.16 25.27 -6.07
N GLY A 155 2.66 25.85 -4.98
CA GLY A 155 1.31 26.46 -4.93
C GLY A 155 0.15 25.47 -5.07
N ALA A 156 0.43 24.19 -5.07
CA ALA A 156 -0.57 23.14 -5.29
C ALA A 156 -1.15 22.60 -3.97
N ILE A 157 -2.46 22.30 -3.97
CA ILE A 157 -3.11 21.61 -2.84
C ILE A 157 -2.68 20.15 -2.86
N ALA A 158 -2.07 19.69 -1.78
CA ALA A 158 -1.60 18.31 -1.66
C ALA A 158 -2.79 17.35 -1.43
N SER A 159 -2.78 16.23 -2.15
CA SER A 159 -3.76 15.14 -2.01
C SER A 159 -3.66 14.46 -0.63
N SER A 160 -4.76 13.85 -0.17
CA SER A 160 -4.76 13.01 1.03
C SER A 160 -3.83 11.82 0.85
N ASP A 161 -3.03 11.53 1.87
CA ASP A 161 -2.05 10.43 1.82
C ASP A 161 -2.72 9.04 1.76
N SER A 162 -3.87 8.90 2.42
CA SER A 162 -4.70 7.69 2.36
C SER A 162 -5.28 7.44 0.96
N ALA A 163 -5.67 8.50 0.25
CA ALA A 163 -6.16 8.38 -1.12
C ALA A 163 -5.03 7.97 -2.09
N VAL A 164 -3.84 8.52 -1.90
CA VAL A 164 -2.65 8.13 -2.68
C VAL A 164 -2.27 6.67 -2.42
N GLU A 165 -2.28 6.25 -1.16
CA GLU A 165 -2.01 4.85 -0.78
C GLU A 165 -3.01 3.90 -1.44
N ALA A 166 -4.31 4.22 -1.35
CA ALA A 166 -5.38 3.45 -1.95
C ALA A 166 -5.25 3.37 -3.48
N LEU A 167 -4.93 4.50 -4.13
CA LEU A 167 -4.70 4.57 -5.58
C LEU A 167 -3.52 3.71 -6.01
N PHE A 168 -2.36 3.86 -5.37
CA PHE A 168 -1.15 3.12 -5.74
C PHE A 168 -1.34 1.62 -5.53
N ARG A 169 -1.97 1.23 -4.42
CA ARG A 169 -2.32 -0.16 -4.14
C ARG A 169 -3.23 -0.75 -5.22
N LYS A 170 -4.28 -0.01 -5.62
CA LYS A 170 -5.22 -0.43 -6.66
C LYS A 170 -4.56 -0.53 -8.03
N ALA A 171 -3.67 0.39 -8.34
CA ALA A 171 -2.92 0.41 -9.60
C ALA A 171 -1.80 -0.64 -9.66
N GLY A 172 -1.36 -1.19 -8.52
CA GLY A 172 -0.20 -2.08 -8.45
C GLY A 172 1.15 -1.33 -8.46
N ILE A 173 1.15 -0.06 -8.11
CA ILE A 173 2.36 0.77 -8.02
C ILE A 173 3.05 0.51 -6.69
N VAL A 174 4.34 0.19 -6.70
CA VAL A 174 5.15 0.06 -5.48
C VAL A 174 5.44 1.44 -4.92
N ARG A 175 4.88 1.72 -3.75
CA ARG A 175 5.06 3.00 -3.07
C ARG A 175 6.39 3.08 -2.36
N CYS A 176 7.14 4.16 -2.61
CA CYS A 176 8.43 4.47 -1.98
C CYS A 176 8.36 5.79 -1.23
N PHE A 177 9.19 5.94 -0.17
CA PHE A 177 9.20 7.12 0.71
C PHE A 177 10.53 7.89 0.69
N SER A 178 11.54 7.37 0.00
CA SER A 178 12.82 8.04 -0.20
C SER A 178 13.37 7.75 -1.60
N ARG A 179 14.29 8.62 -2.07
CA ARG A 179 14.99 8.39 -3.34
C ARG A 179 15.80 7.09 -3.31
N GLU A 180 16.39 6.77 -2.16
CA GLU A 180 17.15 5.53 -1.96
C GLU A 180 16.26 4.31 -2.12
N GLU A 181 15.08 4.32 -1.53
CA GLU A 181 14.10 3.26 -1.67
C GLU A 181 13.59 3.14 -3.11
N LEU A 182 13.29 4.27 -3.79
CA LEU A 182 12.83 4.28 -5.17
C LEU A 182 13.85 3.65 -6.12
N THR A 183 15.12 4.05 -6.01
CA THR A 183 16.19 3.51 -6.85
C THR A 183 16.51 2.06 -6.52
N THR A 184 16.39 1.63 -5.25
CA THR A 184 16.53 0.25 -4.83
C THR A 184 15.40 -0.63 -5.38
N VAL A 185 14.14 -0.18 -5.31
CA VAL A 185 12.99 -0.88 -5.92
C VAL A 185 13.15 -0.99 -7.44
N ALA A 186 13.56 0.08 -8.11
CA ALA A 186 13.83 0.03 -9.55
C ALA A 186 14.97 -0.95 -9.89
N SER A 187 16.02 -1.02 -9.07
CA SER A 187 17.10 -2.01 -9.21
C SER A 187 16.60 -3.45 -9.01
N ILE A 188 15.70 -3.69 -8.05
CA ILE A 188 15.02 -4.98 -7.88
C ILE A 188 14.26 -5.37 -9.17
N PHE A 189 13.62 -4.42 -9.81
CA PHE A 189 12.84 -4.66 -11.02
C PHE A 189 13.68 -5.08 -12.23
N THR A 190 14.97 -4.78 -12.27
CA THR A 190 15.87 -5.23 -13.33
C THR A 190 16.27 -6.71 -13.22
N LEU A 191 16.04 -7.30 -12.05
CA LEU A 191 16.37 -8.71 -11.80
C LEU A 191 15.21 -9.63 -12.21
N LYS A 192 15.49 -10.95 -12.21
CA LYS A 192 14.48 -11.99 -12.49
C LYS A 192 13.28 -11.86 -11.53
N ASP A 193 12.11 -12.20 -12.02
CA ASP A 193 10.87 -12.08 -11.23
C ASP A 193 10.87 -13.00 -10.01
N VAL A 194 10.45 -12.43 -8.88
CA VAL A 194 10.27 -13.19 -7.64
C VAL A 194 8.94 -13.93 -7.68
N LYS A 195 8.96 -15.24 -7.45
CA LYS A 195 7.77 -16.11 -7.52
C LYS A 195 7.25 -16.58 -6.15
N GLY A 196 7.95 -16.26 -5.06
CA GLY A 196 7.60 -16.68 -3.71
C GLY A 196 8.15 -15.75 -2.65
N LYS A 197 8.13 -16.18 -1.38
CA LYS A 197 8.53 -15.38 -0.22
C LYS A 197 9.65 -15.98 0.61
N ASN A 198 10.17 -17.13 0.22
CA ASN A 198 11.19 -17.85 0.97
C ASN A 198 12.58 -17.45 0.51
N CYS A 199 13.28 -16.71 1.36
CA CYS A 199 14.59 -16.12 1.08
C CYS A 199 15.72 -16.99 1.64
N ALA A 200 16.70 -17.37 0.81
CA ALA A 200 17.99 -17.85 1.29
C ALA A 200 18.98 -16.69 1.36
N ILE A 201 19.76 -16.63 2.42
CA ILE A 201 20.83 -15.65 2.61
C ILE A 201 22.16 -16.42 2.53
N VAL A 202 23.02 -16.06 1.57
CA VAL A 202 24.38 -16.60 1.43
C VAL A 202 25.36 -15.48 1.76
N THR A 203 26.25 -15.71 2.70
CA THR A 203 27.17 -14.68 3.18
C THR A 203 28.53 -15.25 3.55
N HIS A 204 29.55 -14.40 3.64
CA HIS A 204 30.83 -14.69 4.28
C HIS A 204 30.99 -13.94 5.63
N ALA A 205 29.96 -13.21 6.03
CA ALA A 205 29.96 -12.37 7.24
C ALA A 205 28.60 -12.43 7.93
N GLY A 206 28.54 -12.99 9.13
CA GLY A 206 27.30 -13.27 9.84
C GLY A 206 26.50 -12.02 10.26
N GLY A 207 27.17 -10.92 10.66
CA GLY A 207 26.50 -9.71 11.16
C GLY A 207 25.49 -9.10 10.18
N PRO A 208 25.87 -8.74 8.96
CA PRO A 208 24.97 -8.24 7.94
C PRO A 208 23.80 -9.20 7.64
N ALA A 209 24.07 -10.53 7.64
CA ALA A 209 23.04 -11.52 7.38
C ALA A 209 21.95 -11.54 8.46
N VAL A 210 22.31 -11.31 9.74
CA VAL A 210 21.33 -11.18 10.83
C VAL A 210 20.44 -9.95 10.62
N MET A 211 21.04 -8.80 10.30
CA MET A 211 20.27 -7.58 10.03
C MET A 211 19.33 -7.74 8.82
N LEU A 212 19.78 -8.42 7.77
CA LEU A 212 18.93 -8.74 6.62
C LEU A 212 17.77 -9.67 7.00
N ALA A 213 18.04 -10.75 7.74
CA ALA A 213 17.01 -11.68 8.18
C ALA A 213 15.92 -10.98 9.01
N ASP A 214 16.32 -10.06 9.89
CA ASP A 214 15.40 -9.23 10.66
C ASP A 214 14.54 -8.32 9.75
N ALA A 215 15.15 -7.66 8.76
CA ALA A 215 14.45 -6.79 7.84
C ALA A 215 13.41 -7.56 7.00
N LEU A 216 13.80 -8.74 6.48
CA LEU A 216 12.92 -9.63 5.73
C LEU A 216 11.73 -10.10 6.58
N SER A 217 11.99 -10.58 7.80
CA SER A 217 10.95 -11.08 8.71
C SER A 217 9.98 -9.97 9.11
N LYS A 218 10.46 -8.77 9.43
CA LYS A 218 9.62 -7.57 9.67
C LYS A 218 8.79 -7.21 8.44
N GLY A 219 9.32 -7.44 7.25
CA GLY A 219 8.66 -7.26 5.97
C GLY A 219 7.73 -8.40 5.54
N ARG A 220 7.48 -9.39 6.41
CA ARG A 220 6.63 -10.57 6.14
C ARG A 220 7.16 -11.45 4.99
N LEU A 221 8.47 -11.53 4.84
CA LEU A 221 9.16 -12.53 4.05
C LEU A 221 9.72 -13.62 4.96
N ASN A 222 9.88 -14.81 4.44
CA ASN A 222 10.33 -15.95 5.22
C ASN A 222 11.83 -16.16 5.01
N VAL A 223 12.54 -16.49 6.07
CA VAL A 223 13.90 -17.00 6.05
C VAL A 223 13.84 -18.43 6.60
N PRO A 224 13.48 -19.44 5.76
CA PRO A 224 13.23 -20.79 6.24
C PRO A 224 14.52 -21.44 6.76
N SER A 225 14.42 -22.24 7.82
CA SER A 225 15.52 -23.09 8.28
C SER A 225 15.88 -24.11 7.20
N LEU A 226 17.17 -24.31 6.97
CA LEU A 226 17.71 -25.30 6.04
C LEU A 226 18.38 -26.40 6.87
N GLU A 227 17.75 -27.56 6.92
CA GLU A 227 18.12 -28.66 7.80
C GLU A 227 18.07 -30.01 7.06
N GLY A 228 18.57 -31.05 7.72
CA GLY A 228 18.52 -32.42 7.24
C GLY A 228 19.66 -32.78 6.25
N PRO A 229 19.53 -33.92 5.57
CA PRO A 229 20.63 -34.51 4.79
C PRO A 229 21.24 -33.60 3.71
N ILE A 230 20.40 -32.74 3.10
CA ILE A 230 20.86 -31.78 2.08
C ILE A 230 21.75 -30.70 2.71
N ALA A 231 21.37 -30.19 3.89
CA ALA A 231 22.16 -29.21 4.62
C ALA A 231 23.48 -29.84 5.12
N ASP A 232 23.43 -31.10 5.59
CA ASP A 232 24.63 -31.84 6.01
C ASP A 232 25.57 -32.08 4.83
N GLU A 233 25.03 -32.41 3.66
CA GLU A 233 25.81 -32.54 2.43
C GLU A 233 26.48 -31.21 2.05
N LEU A 234 25.74 -30.11 2.06
CA LEU A 234 26.30 -28.77 1.82
C LEU A 234 27.43 -28.47 2.80
N LYS A 235 27.21 -28.71 4.09
CA LYS A 235 28.20 -28.47 5.16
C LYS A 235 29.50 -29.24 4.92
N SER A 236 29.42 -30.47 4.41
CA SER A 236 30.62 -31.30 4.09
C SER A 236 31.44 -30.74 2.94
N LYS A 237 30.88 -29.87 2.10
CA LYS A 237 31.54 -29.25 0.94
C LYS A 237 32.11 -27.87 1.24
N LEU A 238 31.85 -27.33 2.43
CA LEU A 238 32.33 -26.02 2.89
C LEU A 238 33.45 -26.17 3.91
N TYR A 239 34.15 -25.09 4.23
CA TYR A 239 35.18 -25.14 5.27
C TYR A 239 34.59 -25.48 6.64
N PRO A 240 35.39 -26.18 7.50
CA PRO A 240 35.00 -26.35 8.90
C PRO A 240 34.70 -25.02 9.57
N GLY A 241 33.57 -24.95 10.25
CA GLY A 241 33.08 -23.72 10.88
C GLY A 241 31.99 -22.95 10.07
N ALA A 242 31.78 -23.32 8.81
CA ALA A 242 30.66 -22.80 8.02
C ALA A 242 29.31 -23.19 8.63
N ALA A 243 28.33 -22.31 8.54
CA ALA A 243 26.94 -22.56 8.94
C ALA A 243 26.04 -22.69 7.71
N VAL A 244 25.08 -23.63 7.73
CA VAL A 244 24.20 -23.94 6.58
C VAL A 244 22.72 -23.82 6.91
N GLY A 245 22.35 -23.34 8.10
CA GLY A 245 20.97 -23.31 8.58
C GLY A 245 20.10 -22.16 8.06
N ASN A 246 20.58 -21.31 7.17
CA ASN A 246 20.02 -20.06 6.69
C ASN A 246 19.93 -18.98 7.81
N PRO A 247 20.85 -18.00 7.81
CA PRO A 247 21.84 -17.73 6.74
C PRO A 247 22.87 -18.86 6.51
N ILE A 248 23.25 -19.08 5.23
CA ILE A 248 24.39 -19.91 4.87
C ILE A 248 25.64 -19.04 4.98
N ASP A 249 26.42 -19.23 6.04
CA ASP A 249 27.67 -18.49 6.27
C ASP A 249 28.86 -19.34 5.87
N ILE A 250 29.47 -18.98 4.73
CA ILE A 250 30.67 -19.67 4.22
C ILE A 250 31.98 -19.21 4.88
N ILE A 251 31.85 -18.35 5.91
CA ILE A 251 32.93 -17.70 6.68
C ILE A 251 33.88 -16.84 5.85
N GLY A 252 34.71 -16.00 6.52
CA GLY A 252 35.61 -15.03 5.86
C GLY A 252 36.74 -15.65 5.02
N THR A 253 36.99 -16.94 5.18
CA THR A 253 37.96 -17.72 4.38
C THR A 253 37.30 -18.47 3.21
N GLY A 254 35.99 -18.31 3.03
CA GLY A 254 35.24 -18.92 1.94
C GLY A 254 35.79 -18.52 0.57
N THR A 255 35.90 -19.51 -0.31
CA THR A 255 36.41 -19.31 -1.67
C THR A 255 35.28 -19.05 -2.68
N PRO A 256 35.60 -18.59 -3.91
CA PRO A 256 34.61 -18.49 -4.98
C PRO A 256 33.86 -19.81 -5.24
N GLU A 257 34.52 -20.96 -5.11
CA GLU A 257 33.91 -22.29 -5.29
C GLU A 257 32.93 -22.62 -4.18
N HIS A 258 33.19 -22.19 -2.93
CA HIS A 258 32.24 -22.34 -1.83
C HIS A 258 31.01 -21.49 -2.05
N LEU A 259 31.16 -20.25 -2.56
CA LEU A 259 30.04 -19.40 -2.95
C LEU A 259 29.20 -20.06 -4.04
N ALA A 260 29.85 -20.55 -5.10
CA ALA A 260 29.16 -21.27 -6.18
C ALA A 260 28.38 -22.49 -5.66
N THR A 261 29.01 -23.29 -4.80
CA THR A 261 28.40 -24.47 -4.18
C THR A 261 27.15 -24.09 -3.36
N ALA A 262 27.25 -23.07 -2.52
CA ALA A 262 26.11 -22.63 -1.70
C ALA A 262 24.93 -22.14 -2.59
N ILE A 263 25.20 -21.37 -3.64
CA ILE A 263 24.20 -20.92 -4.62
C ILE A 263 23.57 -22.11 -5.34
N ASP A 264 24.36 -23.08 -5.80
CA ASP A 264 23.88 -24.27 -6.51
C ASP A 264 22.96 -25.14 -5.63
N PHE A 265 23.24 -25.24 -4.34
CA PHE A 265 22.35 -25.93 -3.41
C PHE A 265 21.04 -25.18 -3.24
N CYS A 266 21.07 -23.85 -3.10
CA CYS A 266 19.87 -23.04 -3.04
C CYS A 266 19.04 -23.10 -4.33
N GLU A 267 19.68 -23.16 -5.49
CA GLU A 267 19.01 -23.27 -6.79
C GLU A 267 18.35 -24.64 -6.99
N ASN A 268 19.09 -25.73 -6.72
CA ASN A 268 18.75 -27.06 -7.24
C ASN A 268 18.34 -28.09 -6.17
N ARG A 269 18.63 -27.84 -4.89
CA ARG A 269 18.46 -28.84 -3.84
C ARG A 269 17.47 -28.45 -2.74
N PHE A 270 17.36 -27.14 -2.42
CA PHE A 270 16.41 -26.65 -1.44
C PHE A 270 15.12 -26.18 -2.11
N ASP A 271 14.09 -27.04 -2.10
CA ASP A 271 12.77 -26.75 -2.72
C ASP A 271 12.02 -25.64 -1.99
N ASN A 272 12.35 -25.39 -0.73
CA ASN A 272 11.75 -24.35 0.10
C ASN A 272 12.44 -22.98 -0.03
N VAL A 273 13.26 -22.77 -1.06
CA VAL A 273 13.90 -21.48 -1.38
C VAL A 273 13.36 -20.95 -2.70
N ASP A 274 12.88 -19.71 -2.70
CA ASP A 274 12.33 -19.04 -3.89
C ASP A 274 13.30 -18.01 -4.49
N LEU A 275 14.17 -17.42 -3.68
CA LEU A 275 15.12 -16.38 -4.06
C LEU A 275 16.35 -16.40 -3.16
N MET A 276 17.43 -15.81 -3.65
CA MET A 276 18.72 -15.78 -2.96
C MET A 276 19.21 -14.34 -2.79
N MET A 277 19.75 -14.04 -1.62
CA MET A 277 20.48 -12.81 -1.32
C MET A 277 21.93 -13.15 -0.99
N VAL A 278 22.85 -12.59 -1.78
CA VAL A 278 24.28 -12.88 -1.65
C VAL A 278 24.99 -11.65 -1.11
N ILE A 279 25.45 -11.73 0.14
CA ILE A 279 26.23 -10.67 0.80
C ILE A 279 27.72 -11.03 0.69
N PHE A 280 28.47 -10.24 -0.08
CA PHE A 280 29.91 -10.49 -0.20
C PHE A 280 30.71 -9.19 -0.25
N GLY A 281 31.41 -8.89 0.83
CA GLY A 281 32.29 -7.74 0.96
C GLY A 281 33.78 -8.14 0.95
N SER A 282 34.66 -7.15 1.04
CA SER A 282 36.08 -7.37 1.09
C SER A 282 36.58 -7.47 2.53
N PRO A 283 37.30 -8.53 2.90
CA PRO A 283 38.06 -8.57 4.15
C PRO A 283 39.34 -7.66 4.11
N GLY A 284 39.59 -6.98 2.99
CA GLY A 284 40.74 -6.11 2.79
C GLY A 284 42.05 -6.78 2.42
N LEU A 285 42.10 -8.12 2.40
CA LEU A 285 43.34 -8.89 2.21
C LEU A 285 43.47 -9.49 0.81
N VAL A 286 42.34 -9.70 0.11
CA VAL A 286 42.31 -10.36 -1.20
C VAL A 286 41.47 -9.56 -2.18
N LYS A 287 41.75 -9.69 -3.48
CA LYS A 287 40.93 -9.17 -4.55
C LYS A 287 39.69 -10.03 -4.74
N LEU A 288 38.56 -9.41 -5.09
CA LEU A 288 37.25 -10.09 -5.21
C LEU A 288 36.80 -10.31 -6.65
N TYR A 289 37.68 -10.09 -7.66
CA TYR A 289 37.31 -10.24 -9.06
C TYR A 289 36.76 -11.64 -9.36
N ASP A 290 37.44 -12.72 -8.87
CA ASP A 290 37.04 -14.10 -9.11
C ASP A 290 35.71 -14.44 -8.42
N THR A 291 35.50 -13.91 -7.20
CA THR A 291 34.24 -14.09 -6.48
C THR A 291 33.09 -13.40 -7.19
N TYR A 292 33.29 -12.18 -7.65
CA TYR A 292 32.24 -11.44 -8.37
C TYR A 292 32.04 -11.98 -9.79
N GLU A 293 33.02 -12.63 -10.39
CA GLU A 293 32.90 -13.39 -11.64
C GLU A 293 31.99 -14.61 -11.46
N VAL A 294 32.18 -15.36 -10.37
CA VAL A 294 31.30 -16.48 -10.01
C VAL A 294 29.88 -15.99 -9.78
N LEU A 295 29.70 -14.89 -9.03
CA LEU A 295 28.38 -14.32 -8.79
C LEU A 295 27.69 -13.90 -10.10
N HIS A 296 28.43 -13.24 -11.01
CA HIS A 296 27.92 -12.88 -12.34
C HIS A 296 27.41 -14.12 -13.09
N LYS A 297 28.21 -15.18 -13.21
CA LYS A 297 27.80 -16.41 -13.89
C LYS A 297 26.59 -17.06 -13.25
N LYS A 298 26.53 -17.11 -11.92
CA LYS A 298 25.37 -17.67 -11.21
C LYS A 298 24.11 -16.86 -11.40
N MET A 299 24.19 -15.54 -11.47
CA MET A 299 23.03 -14.68 -11.78
C MET A 299 22.47 -14.92 -13.19
N GLU A 300 23.33 -15.29 -14.15
CA GLU A 300 22.89 -15.64 -15.51
C GLU A 300 22.29 -17.06 -15.56
N GLU A 301 22.95 -18.05 -14.95
CA GLU A 301 22.60 -19.48 -15.00
C GLU A 301 21.36 -19.84 -14.18
N CYS A 302 21.24 -19.33 -12.93
CA CYS A 302 20.16 -19.68 -12.01
C CYS A 302 18.81 -19.17 -12.48
N LYS A 303 17.74 -19.95 -12.26
CA LYS A 303 16.36 -19.56 -12.53
C LYS A 303 15.79 -18.70 -11.40
N LYS A 304 16.17 -19.01 -10.16
CA LYS A 304 15.80 -18.23 -8.97
C LYS A 304 16.54 -16.89 -9.01
N PRO A 305 15.87 -15.77 -8.65
CA PRO A 305 16.53 -14.46 -8.63
C PRO A 305 17.61 -14.40 -7.54
N ILE A 306 18.74 -13.79 -7.89
CA ILE A 306 19.85 -13.52 -6.98
C ILE A 306 19.98 -12.01 -6.81
N PHE A 307 20.00 -11.54 -5.58
CA PHE A 307 20.18 -10.14 -5.20
C PHE A 307 21.60 -9.94 -4.67
N PRO A 308 22.50 -9.28 -5.45
CA PRO A 308 23.89 -9.07 -5.06
C PRO A 308 24.02 -7.92 -4.08
N ILE A 309 24.50 -8.18 -2.88
CA ILE A 309 24.77 -7.17 -1.83
C ILE A 309 26.28 -7.06 -1.68
N LEU A 310 26.86 -6.02 -2.30
CA LEU A 310 28.30 -5.80 -2.33
C LEU A 310 28.65 -4.49 -1.59
N PRO A 311 28.77 -4.53 -0.23
CA PRO A 311 28.84 -3.33 0.60
C PRO A 311 30.21 -2.63 0.55
N SER A 312 31.25 -3.31 0.08
CA SER A 312 32.63 -2.81 0.12
C SER A 312 32.96 -1.86 -1.04
N ILE A 313 32.17 -0.79 -1.20
CA ILE A 313 32.31 0.19 -2.29
C ILE A 313 33.60 1.03 -2.21
N VAL A 314 34.28 1.08 -1.05
CA VAL A 314 35.54 1.77 -0.85
C VAL A 314 36.73 0.83 -1.06
N THR A 315 36.76 -0.29 -0.33
CA THR A 315 37.90 -1.24 -0.36
C THR A 315 37.94 -2.13 -1.59
N ALA A 316 36.78 -2.44 -2.18
CA ALA A 316 36.63 -3.23 -3.41
C ALA A 316 35.89 -2.43 -4.50
N GLY A 317 36.02 -1.11 -4.51
CA GLY A 317 35.34 -0.23 -5.47
C GLY A 317 35.61 -0.58 -6.94
N PRO A 318 36.86 -0.86 -7.36
CA PRO A 318 37.15 -1.31 -8.73
C PRO A 318 36.43 -2.62 -9.10
N GLU A 319 36.38 -3.59 -8.20
CA GLU A 319 35.73 -4.88 -8.38
C GLU A 319 34.21 -4.72 -8.52
N VAL A 320 33.60 -3.92 -7.63
CA VAL A 320 32.15 -3.58 -7.72
C VAL A 320 31.85 -2.87 -9.04
N LYS A 321 32.67 -1.89 -9.44
CA LYS A 321 32.50 -1.22 -10.73
C LYS A 321 32.63 -2.18 -11.92
N SER A 322 33.55 -3.13 -11.84
CA SER A 322 33.71 -4.17 -12.87
C SER A 322 32.47 -5.05 -12.97
N PHE A 323 31.88 -5.44 -11.83
CA PHE A 323 30.65 -6.21 -11.76
C PHE A 323 29.46 -5.44 -12.35
N VAL A 324 29.29 -4.17 -11.97
CA VAL A 324 28.24 -3.30 -12.50
C VAL A 324 28.37 -3.09 -14.01
N LYS A 325 29.57 -2.91 -14.54
CA LYS A 325 29.82 -2.78 -15.99
C LYS A 325 29.36 -4.00 -16.81
N LYS A 326 29.21 -5.17 -16.20
CA LYS A 326 28.65 -6.36 -16.85
C LYS A 326 27.12 -6.31 -16.98
N GLY A 327 26.48 -5.22 -16.59
CA GLY A 327 25.04 -5.02 -16.69
C GLY A 327 24.27 -5.35 -15.41
N HIS A 328 24.96 -5.60 -14.30
CA HIS A 328 24.32 -5.87 -13.02
C HIS A 328 24.06 -4.60 -12.20
N VAL A 329 23.11 -4.69 -11.29
CA VAL A 329 22.92 -3.72 -10.22
C VAL A 329 23.63 -4.18 -8.96
N ASN A 330 24.02 -3.23 -8.09
CA ASN A 330 24.58 -3.51 -6.78
C ASN A 330 23.71 -2.90 -5.67
N PHE A 331 23.44 -3.69 -4.64
CA PHE A 331 22.86 -3.22 -3.38
C PHE A 331 23.98 -3.06 -2.35
N SER A 332 24.17 -1.84 -1.86
CA SER A 332 25.25 -1.54 -0.90
C SER A 332 24.84 -1.73 0.57
N ASP A 333 23.54 -1.91 0.83
CA ASP A 333 22.97 -2.07 2.17
C ASP A 333 21.87 -3.13 2.18
N GLU A 334 22.04 -4.12 3.03
CA GLU A 334 21.17 -5.29 3.12
C GLU A 334 19.81 -4.97 3.71
N VAL A 335 19.72 -4.04 4.67
CA VAL A 335 18.47 -3.67 5.33
C VAL A 335 17.59 -2.87 4.38
N THR A 336 18.20 -1.95 3.62
CA THR A 336 17.52 -1.18 2.58
C THR A 336 16.95 -2.10 1.49
N LEU A 337 17.75 -3.08 1.05
CA LEU A 337 17.29 -4.10 0.09
C LEU A 337 16.14 -4.93 0.68
N GLY A 338 16.28 -5.47 1.89
CA GLY A 338 15.25 -6.29 2.53
C GLY A 338 13.92 -5.55 2.68
N THR A 339 13.98 -4.27 3.04
CA THR A 339 12.80 -3.40 3.16
C THR A 339 12.16 -3.14 1.80
N ALA A 340 12.94 -2.79 0.79
CA ALA A 340 12.46 -2.51 -0.56
C ALA A 340 11.85 -3.76 -1.22
N LEU A 341 12.51 -4.91 -1.08
CA LEU A 341 12.02 -6.19 -1.59
C LEU A 341 10.68 -6.59 -0.94
N SER A 342 10.55 -6.35 0.36
CA SER A 342 9.30 -6.59 1.08
C SER A 342 8.14 -5.76 0.53
N ARG A 343 8.39 -4.51 0.16
CA ARG A 343 7.38 -3.67 -0.52
C ARG A 343 7.01 -4.23 -1.88
N VAL A 344 7.99 -4.58 -2.69
CA VAL A 344 7.77 -5.17 -4.03
C VAL A 344 6.88 -6.41 -3.94
N ILE A 345 7.21 -7.35 -3.05
CA ILE A 345 6.51 -8.64 -2.93
C ILE A 345 5.10 -8.46 -2.32
N ASN A 346 4.91 -7.49 -1.42
CA ASN A 346 3.62 -7.26 -0.76
C ASN A 346 2.72 -6.25 -1.50
N THR A 347 3.19 -5.61 -2.58
CA THR A 347 2.34 -4.77 -3.43
C THR A 347 1.45 -5.67 -4.29
N PRO A 348 0.12 -5.55 -4.20
CA PRO A 348 -0.78 -6.35 -5.00
C PRO A 348 -0.65 -6.01 -6.50
N LYS A 349 -0.90 -6.98 -7.36
CA LYS A 349 -1.05 -6.71 -8.80
C LYS A 349 -2.37 -5.98 -9.05
N PRO A 350 -2.49 -5.15 -10.11
CA PRO A 350 -3.75 -4.53 -10.47
C PRO A 350 -4.80 -5.62 -10.75
N MET A 351 -5.95 -5.48 -10.10
CA MET A 351 -7.01 -6.48 -10.19
C MET A 351 -7.90 -6.26 -11.41
N SER A 352 -8.82 -7.21 -11.67
CA SER A 352 -9.75 -7.14 -12.78
C SER A 352 -10.53 -5.83 -12.77
N THR A 353 -10.80 -5.28 -13.96
CA THR A 353 -11.70 -4.13 -14.13
C THR A 353 -13.17 -4.52 -14.00
N ASP A 354 -13.49 -5.83 -14.03
CA ASP A 354 -14.84 -6.33 -13.86
C ASP A 354 -15.22 -6.36 -12.38
N ILE A 355 -15.61 -5.19 -11.88
CA ILE A 355 -16.14 -5.06 -10.54
C ILE A 355 -17.61 -5.47 -10.58
N GLN A 356 -17.88 -6.64 -10.05
CA GLN A 356 -19.26 -7.08 -9.87
C GLN A 356 -19.89 -6.29 -8.73
N LEU A 357 -21.05 -5.69 -9.02
CA LEU A 357 -21.79 -4.90 -8.04
C LEU A 357 -22.75 -5.81 -7.30
N TYR A 358 -22.33 -6.31 -6.14
CA TYR A 358 -23.10 -7.30 -5.40
C TYR A 358 -24.06 -6.70 -4.37
N GLY A 359 -25.26 -7.26 -4.32
CA GLY A 359 -26.10 -7.28 -3.14
C GLY A 359 -26.62 -5.94 -2.61
N VAL A 360 -26.55 -4.86 -3.39
CA VAL A 360 -27.06 -3.54 -3.03
C VAL A 360 -28.33 -3.24 -3.82
N ASP A 361 -29.41 -2.89 -3.13
CA ASP A 361 -30.63 -2.38 -3.73
C ASP A 361 -30.43 -0.91 -4.19
N VAL A 362 -29.88 -0.77 -5.39
CA VAL A 362 -29.55 0.56 -5.95
C VAL A 362 -30.76 1.48 -6.08
N PRO A 363 -31.95 1.02 -6.58
CA PRO A 363 -33.16 1.83 -6.60
C PRO A 363 -33.54 2.36 -5.20
N GLU A 364 -33.48 1.50 -4.18
CA GLU A 364 -33.79 1.91 -2.82
C GLU A 364 -32.77 2.90 -2.24
N VAL A 365 -31.47 2.67 -2.49
CA VAL A 365 -30.40 3.60 -2.12
C VAL A 365 -30.67 4.99 -2.71
N ARG A 366 -30.96 5.06 -4.02
CA ARG A 366 -31.23 6.35 -4.67
C ARG A 366 -32.52 6.98 -4.13
N ARG A 367 -33.57 6.21 -3.92
CA ARG A 367 -34.82 6.69 -3.35
C ARG A 367 -34.60 7.34 -1.97
N ILE A 368 -33.74 6.77 -1.14
CA ILE A 368 -33.41 7.32 0.18
C ILE A 368 -32.62 8.62 0.00
N ILE A 369 -31.52 8.60 -0.73
CA ILE A 369 -30.65 9.76 -0.93
C ILE A 369 -31.42 10.94 -1.55
N ASP A 370 -32.24 10.71 -2.56
CA ASP A 370 -32.98 11.76 -3.27
C ASP A 370 -34.03 12.44 -2.38
N ARG A 371 -34.60 11.73 -1.42
CA ARG A 371 -35.60 12.24 -0.46
C ARG A 371 -35.02 13.06 0.70
N LEU A 372 -33.71 12.94 0.94
CA LEU A 372 -33.09 13.69 2.04
C LEU A 372 -33.18 15.19 1.80
N PRO A 373 -33.53 15.99 2.82
CA PRO A 373 -33.84 17.40 2.65
C PRO A 373 -32.63 18.29 2.37
N GLY A 374 -31.40 17.81 2.63
CA GLY A 374 -30.19 18.61 2.45
C GLY A 374 -28.94 17.90 2.98
N SER A 375 -27.87 18.68 3.12
CA SER A 375 -26.58 18.23 3.64
C SER A 375 -26.58 18.10 5.15
N GLY A 376 -25.82 17.15 5.70
CA GLY A 376 -25.65 16.93 7.14
C GLY A 376 -25.51 15.47 7.52
N TYR A 377 -25.52 15.20 8.82
CA TYR A 377 -25.57 13.83 9.34
C TYR A 377 -26.99 13.27 9.23
N LEU A 378 -27.05 12.02 8.77
CA LEU A 378 -28.31 11.28 8.72
C LEU A 378 -28.79 10.92 10.13
N ASN A 379 -30.10 10.89 10.33
CA ASN A 379 -30.67 10.36 11.56
C ASN A 379 -30.55 8.82 11.63
N PRO A 380 -30.70 8.21 12.82
CA PRO A 380 -30.50 6.76 12.98
C PRO A 380 -31.38 5.89 12.06
N GLU A 381 -32.63 6.31 11.78
CA GLU A 381 -33.53 5.54 10.92
C GLU A 381 -33.09 5.59 9.45
N GLU A 382 -32.64 6.75 8.97
CA GLU A 382 -32.09 6.94 7.63
C GLU A 382 -30.82 6.11 7.45
N VAL A 383 -29.91 6.12 8.44
CA VAL A 383 -28.69 5.29 8.46
C VAL A 383 -29.06 3.82 8.33
N ARG A 384 -30.00 3.34 9.15
CA ARG A 384 -30.43 1.93 9.12
C ARG A 384 -31.02 1.53 7.79
N THR A 385 -31.90 2.36 7.25
CA THR A 385 -32.57 2.08 5.98
C THR A 385 -31.55 1.98 4.85
N LEU A 386 -30.56 2.89 4.83
CA LEU A 386 -29.50 2.90 3.85
C LEU A 386 -28.57 1.66 3.98
N LEU A 387 -28.19 1.29 5.21
CA LEU A 387 -27.36 0.10 5.44
C LEU A 387 -28.12 -1.20 5.09
N ARG A 388 -29.44 -1.28 5.35
CA ARG A 388 -30.28 -2.39 4.91
C ARG A 388 -30.35 -2.50 3.39
N ALA A 389 -30.53 -1.38 2.69
CA ALA A 389 -30.50 -1.34 1.23
C ALA A 389 -29.15 -1.81 0.67
N ALA A 390 -28.06 -1.60 1.41
CA ALA A 390 -26.75 -2.14 1.10
C ALA A 390 -26.53 -3.59 1.58
N ASN A 391 -27.56 -4.21 2.19
CA ASN A 391 -27.48 -5.57 2.72
C ASN A 391 -26.37 -5.76 3.77
N ILE A 392 -26.09 -4.71 4.55
CA ILE A 392 -25.15 -4.73 5.68
C ILE A 392 -25.91 -5.17 6.94
N PRO A 393 -25.50 -6.26 7.60
CA PRO A 393 -26.20 -6.76 8.78
C PRO A 393 -26.14 -5.76 9.94
N LEU A 394 -27.30 -5.48 10.53
CA LEU A 394 -27.48 -4.58 11.66
C LEU A 394 -27.86 -5.36 12.91
N VAL A 395 -27.41 -4.87 14.07
CA VAL A 395 -27.95 -5.32 15.33
C VAL A 395 -29.44 -4.96 15.43
N GLU A 396 -30.23 -5.82 16.05
CA GLU A 396 -31.64 -5.50 16.34
C GLU A 396 -31.70 -4.38 17.38
N GLU A 397 -32.40 -3.29 17.10
CA GLU A 397 -32.50 -2.16 18.00
C GLU A 397 -33.90 -1.54 17.94
N TYR A 398 -34.26 -0.86 19.01
CA TYR A 398 -35.51 -0.12 19.13
C TYR A 398 -35.27 1.22 19.82
N ALA A 399 -35.77 2.29 19.21
CA ALA A 399 -35.66 3.63 19.74
C ALA A 399 -37.05 4.17 20.07
N SER A 400 -37.25 4.74 21.25
CA SER A 400 -38.49 5.31 21.70
C SER A 400 -38.26 6.31 22.85
N ASP A 401 -39.21 7.21 23.07
CA ASP A 401 -39.39 7.96 24.29
C ASP A 401 -40.31 7.27 25.30
N ASP A 402 -41.02 6.22 24.87
CA ASP A 402 -41.86 5.37 25.72
C ASP A 402 -41.04 4.35 26.48
N ARG A 403 -40.98 4.51 27.78
CA ARG A 403 -40.28 3.65 28.74
C ARG A 403 -40.77 2.21 28.68
N ASP A 404 -42.09 1.97 28.63
CA ASP A 404 -42.65 0.63 28.73
C ASP A 404 -42.43 -0.16 27.43
N ALA A 405 -42.45 0.53 26.28
CA ALA A 405 -42.07 -0.04 24.99
C ALA A 405 -40.59 -0.45 24.96
N LEU A 406 -39.69 0.37 25.53
CA LEU A 406 -38.26 0.02 25.66
C LEU A 406 -38.02 -1.19 26.56
N LEU A 407 -38.75 -1.29 27.69
CA LEU A 407 -38.70 -2.46 28.59
C LEU A 407 -39.17 -3.73 27.91
N ALA A 408 -40.31 -3.64 27.17
CA ALA A 408 -40.83 -4.78 26.41
C ALA A 408 -39.82 -5.28 25.36
N PHE A 409 -39.18 -4.34 24.65
CA PHE A 409 -38.13 -4.67 23.68
C PHE A 409 -36.90 -5.29 24.36
N ALA A 410 -36.41 -4.73 25.48
CA ALA A 410 -35.28 -5.27 26.21
C ALA A 410 -35.51 -6.70 26.69
N LYS A 411 -36.74 -7.04 27.14
CA LYS A 411 -37.15 -8.41 27.48
C LYS A 411 -37.10 -9.34 26.27
N LYS A 412 -37.60 -8.88 25.14
CA LYS A 412 -37.58 -9.64 23.87
C LYS A 412 -36.17 -10.01 23.43
N VAL A 413 -35.22 -9.04 23.43
CA VAL A 413 -33.84 -9.25 22.96
C VAL A 413 -32.95 -9.89 24.02
N LYS A 414 -33.43 -10.01 25.26
CA LYS A 414 -32.74 -10.54 26.45
C LYS A 414 -31.57 -9.68 26.93
N TYR A 415 -31.48 -9.55 28.24
CA TYR A 415 -30.34 -8.89 28.89
C TYR A 415 -29.04 -9.72 28.77
N PRO A 416 -27.86 -9.08 28.77
CA PRO A 416 -27.63 -7.66 28.93
C PRO A 416 -27.93 -6.87 27.64
N VAL A 417 -28.36 -5.61 27.83
CA VAL A 417 -28.61 -4.66 26.75
C VAL A 417 -27.73 -3.42 26.89
N VAL A 418 -27.69 -2.64 25.82
CA VAL A 418 -27.06 -1.32 25.75
C VAL A 418 -28.16 -0.29 25.55
N ALA A 419 -28.08 0.84 26.25
CA ALA A 419 -28.93 2.00 26.02
C ALA A 419 -28.10 3.17 25.48
N LYS A 420 -28.62 3.86 24.47
CA LYS A 420 -27.98 5.04 23.86
C LYS A 420 -29.02 6.14 23.70
N VAL A 421 -28.61 7.40 23.93
CA VAL A 421 -29.49 8.55 23.67
C VAL A 421 -29.74 8.76 22.18
N VAL A 422 -30.94 9.25 21.85
CA VAL A 422 -31.31 9.72 20.50
C VAL A 422 -31.37 11.24 20.52
N GLY A 423 -30.84 11.90 19.48
CA GLY A 423 -30.75 13.35 19.34
C GLY A 423 -29.31 13.84 19.23
N PRO A 424 -28.53 13.84 20.32
CA PRO A 424 -27.14 14.28 20.29
C PRO A 424 -26.23 13.44 19.38
N VAL A 425 -25.33 14.11 18.65
CA VAL A 425 -24.38 13.45 17.75
C VAL A 425 -23.23 12.76 18.51
N HIS A 426 -22.69 13.42 19.54
CA HIS A 426 -21.59 12.91 20.38
C HIS A 426 -22.11 12.30 21.68
N LYS A 427 -22.72 11.11 21.57
CA LYS A 427 -23.43 10.44 22.66
C LYS A 427 -22.52 10.09 23.86
N SER A 428 -21.30 9.62 23.59
CA SER A 428 -20.36 9.20 24.63
C SER A 428 -19.86 10.37 25.49
N ASP A 429 -19.61 11.53 24.88
CA ASP A 429 -19.04 12.72 25.55
C ASP A 429 -19.98 13.31 26.60
N ILE A 430 -21.28 13.11 26.42
CA ILE A 430 -22.33 13.59 27.35
C ILE A 430 -22.81 12.49 28.32
N GLY A 431 -22.16 11.34 28.36
CA GLY A 431 -22.63 10.20 29.16
C GLY A 431 -23.92 9.55 28.65
N GLY A 432 -24.20 9.70 27.34
CA GLY A 432 -25.39 9.21 26.68
C GLY A 432 -25.31 7.75 26.20
N VAL A 433 -24.37 6.94 26.72
CA VAL A 433 -24.23 5.52 26.43
C VAL A 433 -24.12 4.76 27.76
N ALA A 434 -24.96 3.75 27.97
CA ALA A 434 -24.88 2.83 29.11
C ALA A 434 -24.75 1.40 28.60
N LEU A 435 -23.65 0.74 29.00
CA LEU A 435 -23.31 -0.62 28.61
C LEU A 435 -23.67 -1.61 29.73
N ASN A 436 -23.84 -2.88 29.37
CA ASN A 436 -24.02 -3.99 30.30
C ASN A 436 -25.20 -3.82 31.28
N ILE A 437 -26.31 -3.31 30.77
CA ILE A 437 -27.58 -3.21 31.52
C ILE A 437 -28.15 -4.61 31.68
N ARG A 438 -28.23 -5.10 32.92
CA ARG A 438 -28.52 -6.52 33.23
C ARG A 438 -29.96 -6.82 33.61
N GLY A 439 -30.80 -5.79 33.74
CA GLY A 439 -32.20 -5.98 34.18
C GLY A 439 -33.02 -4.72 34.05
N GLU A 440 -34.31 -4.84 34.33
CA GLU A 440 -35.31 -3.76 34.20
C GLU A 440 -34.99 -2.54 35.06
N GLU A 441 -34.69 -2.76 36.35
CA GLU A 441 -34.37 -1.67 37.30
C GLU A 441 -33.18 -0.83 36.80
N HIS A 442 -32.15 -1.50 36.30
CA HIS A 442 -30.99 -0.83 35.77
C HIS A 442 -31.33 -0.05 34.48
N LEU A 443 -32.17 -0.62 33.60
CA LEU A 443 -32.63 0.07 32.39
C LEU A 443 -33.48 1.30 32.74
N LEU A 444 -34.36 1.19 33.72
CA LEU A 444 -35.18 2.32 34.20
C LEU A 444 -34.30 3.45 34.76
N PHE A 445 -33.35 3.11 35.61
CA PHE A 445 -32.40 4.08 36.16
C PHE A 445 -31.67 4.86 35.05
N GLU A 446 -31.12 4.13 34.06
CA GLU A 446 -30.40 4.74 32.94
C GLU A 446 -31.35 5.55 32.03
N TYR A 447 -32.56 5.07 31.79
CA TYR A 447 -33.59 5.82 31.04
C TYR A 447 -33.87 7.19 31.68
N GLU A 448 -34.15 7.22 33.00
CA GLU A 448 -34.42 8.48 33.70
C GLU A 448 -33.22 9.43 33.71
N ARG A 449 -32.01 8.87 33.86
CA ARG A 449 -30.77 9.65 33.82
C ARG A 449 -30.54 10.25 32.42
N MET A 450 -30.68 9.45 31.38
CA MET A 450 -30.39 9.85 29.99
C MET A 450 -31.43 10.81 29.42
N MET A 451 -32.69 10.62 29.73
CA MET A 451 -33.78 11.55 29.28
C MET A 451 -33.64 12.97 29.84
N ARG A 452 -32.85 13.18 30.90
CA ARG A 452 -32.54 14.52 31.46
C ARG A 452 -31.36 15.20 30.76
N LEU A 453 -30.65 14.50 29.87
CA LEU A 453 -29.51 15.08 29.17
C LEU A 453 -29.98 16.09 28.10
N PRO A 454 -29.23 17.18 27.86
CA PRO A 454 -29.61 18.19 26.88
C PRO A 454 -29.76 17.64 25.46
N GLY A 455 -30.87 17.97 24.80
CA GLY A 455 -31.15 17.64 23.41
C GLY A 455 -31.52 16.16 23.16
N VAL A 456 -31.75 15.38 24.22
CA VAL A 456 -32.21 14.00 24.09
C VAL A 456 -33.71 13.96 23.78
N THR A 457 -34.07 13.21 22.73
CA THR A 457 -35.46 13.06 22.26
C THR A 457 -35.99 11.64 22.48
N GLY A 458 -35.16 10.72 22.90
CA GLY A 458 -35.52 9.31 23.19
C GLY A 458 -34.32 8.49 23.53
N ILE A 459 -34.57 7.22 23.84
CA ILE A 459 -33.54 6.22 24.14
C ILE A 459 -33.61 5.09 23.11
N MET A 460 -32.48 4.64 22.62
CA MET A 460 -32.34 3.45 21.81
C MET A 460 -31.79 2.32 22.64
N VAL A 461 -32.44 1.17 22.61
CA VAL A 461 -32.02 -0.07 23.28
C VAL A 461 -31.63 -1.12 22.23
N GLN A 462 -30.53 -1.81 22.46
CA GLN A 462 -30.05 -2.91 21.62
C GLN A 462 -29.43 -4.01 22.47
N PRO A 463 -29.40 -5.30 22.02
CA PRO A 463 -28.68 -6.35 22.75
C PRO A 463 -27.19 -6.04 22.81
N MET A 464 -26.55 -6.35 23.94
CA MET A 464 -25.12 -6.24 24.08
C MET A 464 -24.45 -7.42 23.41
N LEU A 465 -23.86 -7.18 22.24
CA LEU A 465 -23.08 -8.18 21.53
C LEU A 465 -21.72 -8.39 22.19
N LYS A 466 -21.25 -9.63 22.19
CA LYS A 466 -19.90 -10.01 22.58
C LYS A 466 -19.16 -10.56 21.39
N GLY A 467 -17.98 -10.07 21.10
CA GLY A 467 -17.20 -10.54 19.96
C GLY A 467 -15.99 -9.66 19.70
N GLN A 468 -15.31 -9.95 18.61
CA GLN A 468 -14.20 -9.13 18.12
C GLN A 468 -14.75 -7.87 17.47
N GLU A 469 -14.28 -6.72 17.93
CA GLU A 469 -14.64 -5.44 17.32
C GLU A 469 -13.79 -5.15 16.07
N LEU A 470 -14.45 -4.78 15.01
CA LEU A 470 -13.88 -4.36 13.74
C LEU A 470 -14.31 -2.93 13.43
N PHE A 471 -13.53 -2.29 12.59
CA PHE A 471 -13.77 -0.95 12.08
C PHE A 471 -13.98 -1.00 10.58
N LEU A 472 -14.97 -0.25 10.10
CA LEU A 472 -15.21 -0.05 8.68
C LEU A 472 -15.69 1.39 8.45
N GLY A 473 -14.99 2.12 7.59
CA GLY A 473 -15.34 3.51 7.29
C GLY A 473 -15.15 3.86 5.82
N ALA A 474 -15.61 5.05 5.45
CA ALA A 474 -15.34 5.62 4.15
C ALA A 474 -15.30 7.15 4.23
N LYS A 475 -14.46 7.73 3.37
CA LYS A 475 -14.36 9.18 3.21
C LYS A 475 -14.26 9.53 1.74
N TYR A 476 -15.02 10.52 1.32
CA TYR A 476 -14.89 11.09 -0.02
C TYR A 476 -13.67 12.01 -0.06
N GLU A 477 -12.79 11.75 -1.00
CA GLU A 477 -11.59 12.55 -1.26
C GLU A 477 -11.71 13.19 -2.65
N ASP A 478 -11.56 14.50 -2.68
CA ASP A 478 -11.71 15.29 -3.90
C ASP A 478 -10.84 14.70 -5.04
N ARG A 479 -11.40 14.53 -6.22
CA ARG A 479 -10.80 13.93 -7.42
C ARG A 479 -10.53 12.42 -7.35
N PHE A 480 -10.40 11.83 -6.17
CA PHE A 480 -10.10 10.40 -5.98
C PHE A 480 -11.38 9.56 -5.81
N GLY A 481 -12.48 10.18 -5.39
CA GLY A 481 -13.67 9.46 -5.00
C GLY A 481 -13.59 8.91 -3.57
N HIS A 482 -14.30 7.83 -3.28
CA HIS A 482 -14.37 7.28 -1.93
C HIS A 482 -13.19 6.40 -1.62
N VAL A 483 -12.52 6.70 -0.52
CA VAL A 483 -11.54 5.83 0.13
C VAL A 483 -12.25 5.05 1.24
N VAL A 484 -12.24 3.73 1.12
CA VAL A 484 -12.77 2.79 2.12
C VAL A 484 -11.65 2.41 3.07
N LEU A 485 -11.97 2.36 4.36
CA LEU A 485 -11.05 2.04 5.44
C LEU A 485 -11.55 0.80 6.18
N CYS A 486 -10.66 -0.14 6.49
CA CYS A 486 -10.99 -1.28 7.32
C CYS A 486 -9.88 -1.56 8.33
N GLY A 487 -10.23 -2.15 9.49
CA GLY A 487 -9.28 -2.47 10.54
C GLY A 487 -9.90 -3.16 11.75
N LEU A 488 -9.10 -3.36 12.79
CA LEU A 488 -9.61 -3.74 14.11
C LEU A 488 -10.27 -2.51 14.77
N GLY A 489 -11.40 -2.71 15.44
CA GLY A 489 -12.15 -1.67 16.13
C GLY A 489 -11.62 -1.35 17.55
N GLY A 490 -12.33 -0.47 18.25
CA GLY A 490 -12.00 -0.07 19.60
C GLY A 490 -10.62 0.59 19.72
N ILE A 491 -9.90 0.27 20.78
CA ILE A 491 -8.57 0.83 21.05
C ILE A 491 -7.54 0.59 19.95
N PHE A 492 -7.72 -0.43 19.12
CA PHE A 492 -6.78 -0.74 18.04
C PHE A 492 -6.82 0.32 16.93
N VAL A 493 -7.98 0.86 16.60
CA VAL A 493 -8.09 1.94 15.59
C VAL A 493 -7.66 3.28 16.20
N GLU A 494 -8.03 3.55 17.45
CA GLU A 494 -7.75 4.84 18.09
C GLU A 494 -6.26 5.02 18.42
N VAL A 495 -5.62 4.00 18.98
CA VAL A 495 -4.24 4.07 19.48
C VAL A 495 -3.23 3.56 18.46
N LEU A 496 -3.45 2.38 17.88
CA LEU A 496 -2.49 1.74 16.99
C LEU A 496 -2.62 2.18 15.52
N LYS A 497 -3.75 2.79 15.15
CA LYS A 497 -4.04 3.24 13.78
C LYS A 497 -3.77 2.15 12.73
N ASP A 498 -4.10 0.90 13.08
CA ASP A 498 -3.92 -0.24 12.18
C ASP A 498 -5.10 -0.32 11.21
N VAL A 499 -5.00 0.46 10.16
CA VAL A 499 -6.04 0.64 9.14
C VAL A 499 -5.46 0.39 7.76
N SER A 500 -6.21 -0.30 6.92
CA SER A 500 -5.92 -0.49 5.50
C SER A 500 -6.88 0.34 4.65
N TYR A 501 -6.39 0.83 3.52
CA TYR A 501 -7.09 1.74 2.63
C TYR A 501 -7.33 1.09 1.27
N GLY A 502 -8.52 1.32 0.69
CA GLY A 502 -8.85 0.91 -0.66
C GLY A 502 -9.70 1.96 -1.38
N LEU A 503 -9.50 2.13 -2.68
CA LEU A 503 -10.26 3.07 -3.51
C LEU A 503 -11.51 2.38 -4.05
N ALA A 504 -12.69 2.89 -3.73
CA ALA A 504 -13.94 2.34 -4.22
C ALA A 504 -14.08 2.55 -5.76
N PRO A 505 -14.77 1.62 -6.46
CA PRO A 505 -15.33 0.36 -6.00
C PRO A 505 -14.27 -0.73 -5.79
N LEU A 506 -14.49 -1.61 -4.82
CA LEU A 506 -13.56 -2.68 -4.43
C LEU A 506 -14.02 -4.04 -4.93
N SER A 507 -13.07 -4.84 -5.42
CA SER A 507 -13.25 -6.27 -5.66
C SER A 507 -13.01 -7.08 -4.37
N TYR A 508 -13.41 -8.36 -4.37
CA TYR A 508 -13.11 -9.28 -3.26
C TYR A 508 -11.61 -9.44 -3.04
N ASP A 509 -10.84 -9.58 -4.11
CA ASP A 509 -9.39 -9.75 -4.00
C ASP A 509 -8.71 -8.52 -3.37
N GLU A 510 -9.12 -7.31 -3.78
CA GLU A 510 -8.65 -6.06 -3.14
C GLU A 510 -9.01 -6.05 -1.66
N THR A 511 -10.23 -6.43 -1.32
CA THR A 511 -10.72 -6.46 0.04
C THR A 511 -9.96 -7.47 0.91
N TYR A 512 -9.75 -8.70 0.42
CA TYR A 512 -8.89 -9.67 1.11
C TYR A 512 -7.45 -9.15 1.27
N SER A 513 -6.91 -8.51 0.25
CA SER A 513 -5.59 -7.89 0.33
C SER A 513 -5.54 -6.79 1.40
N MET A 514 -6.61 -5.98 1.53
CA MET A 514 -6.72 -4.97 2.59
C MET A 514 -6.74 -5.61 3.97
N ILE A 515 -7.63 -6.57 4.21
CA ILE A 515 -7.77 -7.27 5.49
C ILE A 515 -6.44 -7.92 5.90
N ARG A 516 -5.80 -8.66 4.98
CA ARG A 516 -4.55 -9.39 5.24
C ARG A 516 -3.32 -8.51 5.39
N SER A 517 -3.39 -7.24 4.97
CA SER A 517 -2.31 -6.26 5.16
C SER A 517 -2.26 -5.68 6.58
N LEU A 518 -3.33 -5.77 7.36
CA LEU A 518 -3.38 -5.29 8.74
C LEU A 518 -2.31 -5.96 9.61
N ARG A 519 -1.70 -5.20 10.52
CA ARG A 519 -0.78 -5.76 11.52
C ARG A 519 -1.50 -6.71 12.46
N GLY A 520 -2.74 -6.38 12.81
CA GLY A 520 -3.64 -7.19 13.62
C GLY A 520 -4.29 -8.36 12.88
N TYR A 521 -3.93 -8.64 11.62
CA TYR A 521 -4.50 -9.77 10.88
C TYR A 521 -4.42 -11.13 11.61
N PRO A 522 -3.35 -11.45 12.37
CA PRO A 522 -3.34 -12.67 13.17
C PRO A 522 -4.51 -12.78 14.18
N ILE A 523 -5.00 -11.65 14.71
CA ILE A 523 -6.19 -11.61 15.59
C ILE A 523 -7.44 -11.94 14.78
N ILE A 524 -7.56 -11.35 13.57
CA ILE A 524 -8.66 -11.63 12.64
C ILE A 524 -8.71 -13.11 12.27
N LYS A 525 -7.55 -13.70 11.96
CA LYS A 525 -7.41 -15.12 11.61
C LYS A 525 -7.66 -16.06 12.79
N GLY A 526 -7.50 -15.57 14.02
CA GLY A 526 -7.56 -16.35 15.24
C GLY A 526 -6.18 -16.74 15.77
N THR A 527 -5.96 -16.57 17.07
CA THR A 527 -4.69 -16.87 17.75
C THR A 527 -4.94 -17.55 19.11
N ARG A 528 -3.98 -18.31 19.59
CA ARG A 528 -3.98 -18.93 20.92
C ARG A 528 -5.26 -19.70 21.26
N GLY A 529 -5.79 -20.45 20.28
CA GLY A 529 -7.02 -21.26 20.46
C GLY A 529 -8.32 -20.45 20.40
N GLN A 530 -8.26 -19.13 20.19
CA GLN A 530 -9.45 -18.34 19.88
C GLN A 530 -9.80 -18.47 18.39
N LYS A 531 -11.09 -18.71 18.12
CA LYS A 531 -11.62 -18.77 16.76
C LYS A 531 -11.49 -17.39 16.09
N GLY A 532 -10.98 -17.36 14.87
CA GLY A 532 -10.97 -16.14 14.05
C GLY A 532 -12.38 -15.71 13.65
N ILE A 533 -12.46 -14.53 13.08
CA ILE A 533 -13.71 -14.02 12.50
C ILE A 533 -13.99 -14.69 11.16
N ASP A 534 -15.21 -14.57 10.67
CA ASP A 534 -15.57 -14.93 9.30
C ASP A 534 -15.00 -13.85 8.34
N GLU A 535 -13.81 -14.14 7.79
CA GLU A 535 -13.12 -13.24 6.85
C GLU A 535 -13.93 -13.00 5.58
N GLN A 536 -14.68 -14.02 5.11
CA GLN A 536 -15.56 -13.91 3.95
C GLN A 536 -16.68 -12.90 4.21
N GLN A 537 -17.38 -13.02 5.34
CA GLN A 537 -18.46 -12.10 5.68
C GLN A 537 -17.95 -10.67 5.88
N TYR A 538 -16.74 -10.50 6.44
CA TYR A 538 -16.14 -9.17 6.54
C TYR A 538 -15.84 -8.58 5.16
N ALA A 539 -15.28 -9.38 4.27
CA ALA A 539 -15.05 -8.98 2.88
C ALA A 539 -16.36 -8.63 2.15
N ASP A 540 -17.42 -9.42 2.34
CA ASP A 540 -18.75 -9.14 1.78
C ASP A 540 -19.30 -7.78 2.22
N ILE A 541 -19.18 -7.45 3.50
CA ILE A 541 -19.63 -6.17 4.05
C ILE A 541 -18.84 -5.00 3.45
N ILE A 542 -17.52 -5.13 3.33
CA ILE A 542 -16.65 -4.10 2.73
C ILE A 542 -17.01 -3.88 1.25
N VAL A 543 -17.21 -4.96 0.48
CA VAL A 543 -17.59 -4.87 -0.94
C VAL A 543 -18.95 -4.20 -1.11
N ARG A 544 -19.94 -4.56 -0.29
CA ARG A 544 -21.30 -3.96 -0.30
C ARG A 544 -21.25 -2.47 0.07
N LEU A 545 -20.48 -2.10 1.09
CA LEU A 545 -20.26 -0.70 1.44
C LEU A 545 -19.62 0.06 0.26
N SER A 546 -18.58 -0.49 -0.32
CA SER A 546 -17.91 0.08 -1.49
C SER A 546 -18.86 0.25 -2.69
N THR A 547 -19.78 -0.69 -2.89
CA THR A 547 -20.83 -0.64 -3.92
C THR A 547 -21.86 0.45 -3.60
N LEU A 548 -22.33 0.54 -2.35
CA LEU A 548 -23.21 1.61 -1.90
C LEU A 548 -22.64 2.99 -2.24
N LEU A 549 -21.36 3.22 -1.93
CA LEU A 549 -20.68 4.50 -2.16
C LEU A 549 -20.62 4.89 -3.64
N ARG A 550 -20.58 3.93 -4.55
CA ARG A 550 -20.62 4.21 -5.98
C ARG A 550 -21.95 4.83 -6.42
N PHE A 551 -23.05 4.42 -5.80
CA PHE A 551 -24.40 4.88 -6.13
C PHE A 551 -24.92 5.99 -5.21
N ALA A 552 -24.15 6.38 -4.22
CA ALA A 552 -24.44 7.43 -3.26
C ALA A 552 -23.23 8.36 -3.09
N SER A 553 -22.84 9.05 -4.17
CA SER A 553 -21.68 9.96 -4.19
C SER A 553 -21.83 11.17 -3.25
N GLU A 554 -23.05 11.45 -2.81
CA GLU A 554 -23.39 12.44 -1.80
C GLU A 554 -22.87 12.07 -0.41
N ILE A 555 -22.58 10.80 -0.13
CA ILE A 555 -21.96 10.39 1.13
C ILE A 555 -20.53 10.92 1.15
N LYS A 556 -20.22 11.82 2.09
CA LYS A 556 -18.87 12.37 2.25
C LYS A 556 -18.07 11.69 3.35
N GLU A 557 -18.77 11.16 4.33
CA GLU A 557 -18.17 10.44 5.44
C GLU A 557 -19.10 9.34 5.92
N MET A 558 -18.54 8.18 6.19
CA MET A 558 -19.25 7.05 6.75
C MET A 558 -18.35 6.34 7.74
N ASP A 559 -18.90 5.98 8.90
CA ASP A 559 -18.21 5.29 9.96
C ASP A 559 -19.13 4.20 10.55
N ILE A 560 -18.67 2.95 10.54
CA ILE A 560 -19.30 1.82 11.21
C ILE A 560 -18.33 1.34 12.28
N ASN A 561 -18.56 1.74 13.52
CA ASN A 561 -17.67 1.48 14.65
C ASN A 561 -18.45 1.37 15.97
N PRO A 562 -18.55 0.14 16.54
CA PRO A 562 -17.97 -1.09 16.05
C PRO A 562 -18.85 -1.88 15.06
N LEU A 563 -18.19 -2.63 14.19
CA LEU A 563 -18.75 -3.80 13.53
C LEU A 563 -18.33 -5.03 14.37
N VAL A 564 -19.28 -5.71 15.03
CA VAL A 564 -18.96 -6.78 15.99
C VAL A 564 -19.09 -8.13 15.35
N ALA A 565 -18.00 -8.92 15.35
CA ALA A 565 -17.97 -10.31 14.91
C ALA A 565 -18.35 -11.23 16.09
N THR A 566 -19.48 -11.91 15.95
CA THR A 566 -20.02 -12.86 16.94
C THR A 566 -20.03 -14.28 16.37
N ASP A 567 -20.42 -15.26 17.16
CA ASP A 567 -20.65 -16.65 16.70
C ASP A 567 -21.77 -16.76 15.64
N ARG A 568 -22.63 -15.74 15.55
CA ARG A 568 -23.76 -15.70 14.60
C ARG A 568 -23.47 -14.91 13.33
N GLY A 569 -22.31 -14.26 13.26
CA GLY A 569 -21.91 -13.41 12.15
C GLY A 569 -21.48 -12.01 12.59
N LEU A 570 -21.30 -11.13 11.62
CA LEU A 570 -20.87 -9.75 11.82
C LEU A 570 -22.08 -8.81 11.79
N PHE A 571 -22.16 -7.88 12.75
CA PHE A 571 -23.27 -6.93 12.86
C PHE A 571 -22.74 -5.51 13.12
N ALA A 572 -23.25 -4.55 12.35
CA ALA A 572 -23.02 -3.13 12.64
C ALA A 572 -23.84 -2.72 13.89
N VAL A 573 -23.14 -2.17 14.88
CA VAL A 573 -23.67 -1.80 16.20
C VAL A 573 -23.86 -0.31 16.32
N ASP A 574 -22.97 0.46 15.71
CA ASP A 574 -23.11 1.90 15.55
C ASP A 574 -22.64 2.33 14.17
N ALA A 575 -23.34 3.30 13.59
CA ALA A 575 -22.95 3.85 12.31
C ALA A 575 -23.33 5.32 12.21
N ARG A 576 -22.50 6.09 11.51
CA ARG A 576 -22.74 7.50 11.20
C ARG A 576 -22.50 7.74 9.72
N ILE A 577 -23.35 8.52 9.11
CA ILE A 577 -23.24 8.88 7.70
C ILE A 577 -23.47 10.37 7.55
N ARG A 578 -22.55 11.07 6.89
CA ARG A 578 -22.66 12.47 6.51
C ARG A 578 -22.78 12.60 5.00
N ILE A 579 -23.74 13.37 4.56
CA ILE A 579 -23.96 13.66 3.13
C ILE A 579 -23.75 15.13 2.82
N GLU A 580 -23.43 15.42 1.57
CA GLU A 580 -23.46 16.75 0.96
C GLU A 580 -24.17 16.65 -0.39
N LYS A 581 -25.22 17.50 -0.53
CA LYS A 581 -25.96 17.66 -1.78
C LYS A 581 -25.56 18.94 -2.48
#